data_496e73c007c91fe6cb09c2c46ae013e6
#
_entry.id   496e73c007c91fe6cb09c2c46ae013e6
#
_cell.length_a   1.000
_cell.length_b   1.000
_cell.length_c   1.000
_cell.angle_alpha   90.00
_cell.angle_beta   90.00
_cell.angle_gamma   90.00
#
_symmetry.space_group_name_H-M   'P 1'
#
loop_
_entity.id
_entity.type
_entity.pdbx_description
1 polymer ?
#
loop_
_entity_poly.entity_id
_entity_poly.type
_entity_poly.pdbx_seq_one_letter_code
_entity_poly.pdbx_strand_id
1 'polypeptide(L)'
;MGLVYIPTTESFFSQEKALELLQQSLECDPNDQQTWFLVGRSYMEMQEYNKAYDAYQQAVYRDGKNPALWCSIGILYFQIMQFHDALGAFSRSIRLNPYIPEIWLNLGILYETCNNQISDAIDAYRRVMELEPENAAIQQRLQLLQNAEPLGKAVPNIPKPKDVPLDSYATVNVAAPDSPSAASFKAEDKNWKLPSSTSAHHSAQVSLPLHK
;
A
#
# COMPACT_ATOMS: atom_id res chain seq x y z
N MET A 1 12.16 27.12 -0.04
CA MET A 1 13.18 26.47 0.80
C MET A 1 12.58 25.17 1.31
N GLY A 2 12.95 24.04 0.69
CA GLY A 2 12.50 22.70 1.10
C GLY A 2 13.27 22.29 2.35
N LEU A 3 12.59 22.09 3.46
CA LEU A 3 13.15 21.43 4.62
C LEU A 3 13.44 19.97 4.24
N VAL A 4 14.71 19.68 4.01
CA VAL A 4 15.20 18.29 3.95
C VAL A 4 15.02 17.73 5.35
N TYR A 5 14.08 16.81 5.54
CA TYR A 5 13.98 16.03 6.77
C TYR A 5 15.25 15.19 6.86
N ILE A 6 16.18 15.62 7.70
CA ILE A 6 17.33 14.81 8.10
C ILE A 6 16.84 13.98 9.29
N PRO A 7 16.67 12.66 9.15
CA PRO A 7 16.32 11.83 10.29
C PRO A 7 17.41 11.99 11.35
N THR A 8 17.01 12.23 12.59
CA THR A 8 17.92 12.36 13.71
C THR A 8 18.68 11.07 13.90
N THR A 9 19.94 11.13 14.24
CA THR A 9 20.84 9.97 14.46
C THR A 9 20.25 8.95 15.46
N GLU A 10 19.45 9.39 16.42
CA GLU A 10 18.72 8.53 17.36
C GLU A 10 17.67 7.63 16.70
N SER A 11 17.00 8.11 15.64
CA SER A 11 16.02 7.32 14.89
C SER A 11 16.70 6.17 14.13
N PHE A 12 17.85 6.42 13.50
CA PHE A 12 18.62 5.38 12.80
C PHE A 12 19.14 4.30 13.76
N PHE A 13 19.70 4.70 14.90
CA PHE A 13 20.16 3.75 15.93
C PHE A 13 19.03 2.87 16.45
N SER A 14 17.83 3.42 16.58
CA SER A 14 16.65 2.67 17.00
C SER A 14 16.22 1.64 15.93
N GLN A 15 16.31 1.99 14.65
CA GLN A 15 15.91 1.12 13.54
C GLN A 15 16.90 -0.02 13.31
N GLU A 16 18.21 0.27 13.35
CA GLU A 16 19.25 -0.77 13.27
C GLU A 16 19.13 -1.77 14.42
N LYS A 17 18.88 -1.27 15.63
CA LYS A 17 18.69 -2.13 16.81
C LYS A 17 17.43 -2.99 16.70
N ALA A 18 16.33 -2.41 16.19
CA ALA A 18 15.11 -3.17 15.94
C ALA A 18 15.35 -4.27 14.90
N LEU A 19 16.08 -3.95 13.83
CA LEU A 19 16.42 -4.92 12.79
C LEU A 19 17.29 -6.06 13.33
N GLU A 20 18.29 -5.75 14.18
CA GLU A 20 19.13 -6.75 14.84
C GLU A 20 18.30 -7.73 15.70
N LEU A 21 17.34 -7.22 16.49
CA LEU A 21 16.45 -8.04 17.29
C LEU A 21 15.51 -8.92 16.43
N LEU A 22 15.01 -8.36 15.31
CA LEU A 22 14.21 -9.14 14.37
C LEU A 22 15.02 -10.25 13.71
N GLN A 23 16.28 -10.01 13.37
CA GLN A 23 17.19 -11.02 12.83
C GLN A 23 17.47 -12.13 13.86
N GLN A 24 17.70 -11.78 15.13
CA GLN A 24 17.83 -12.76 16.21
C GLN A 24 16.54 -13.60 16.37
N SER A 25 15.37 -12.98 16.22
CA SER A 25 14.09 -13.71 16.22
C SER A 25 14.01 -14.73 15.09
N LEU A 26 14.49 -14.38 13.89
CA LEU A 26 14.54 -15.28 12.73
C LEU A 26 15.56 -16.41 12.88
N GLU A 27 16.60 -16.24 13.68
CA GLU A 27 17.52 -17.33 14.02
C GLU A 27 16.82 -18.40 14.89
N CYS A 28 15.87 -17.96 15.75
CA CYS A 28 15.07 -18.87 16.57
C CYS A 28 13.93 -19.54 15.77
N ASP A 29 13.22 -18.76 14.94
CA ASP A 29 12.15 -19.25 14.05
C ASP A 29 12.26 -18.63 12.64
N PRO A 30 12.98 -19.30 11.72
CA PRO A 30 13.12 -18.84 10.34
C PRO A 30 11.80 -18.84 9.54
N ASN A 31 10.75 -19.49 10.06
CA ASN A 31 9.47 -19.61 9.38
C ASN A 31 8.43 -18.60 9.85
N ASP A 32 8.77 -17.74 10.81
CA ASP A 32 7.85 -16.69 11.25
C ASP A 32 7.64 -15.65 10.16
N GLN A 33 6.47 -15.72 9.52
CA GLN A 33 6.05 -14.79 8.48
C GLN A 33 5.97 -13.35 8.99
N GLN A 34 5.50 -13.17 10.23
CA GLN A 34 5.34 -11.83 10.81
C GLN A 34 6.68 -11.14 11.03
N THR A 35 7.67 -11.86 11.50
CA THR A 35 9.03 -11.32 11.66
C THR A 35 9.64 -10.95 10.31
N TRP A 36 9.49 -11.75 9.25
CA TRP A 36 9.92 -11.39 7.90
C TRP A 36 9.23 -10.13 7.38
N PHE A 37 7.94 -9.98 7.64
CA PHE A 37 7.19 -8.76 7.30
C PHE A 37 7.74 -7.53 8.02
N LEU A 38 8.02 -7.62 9.33
CA LEU A 38 8.59 -6.52 10.12
C LEU A 38 10.01 -6.16 9.67
N VAL A 39 10.83 -7.15 9.30
CA VAL A 39 12.15 -6.93 8.68
C VAL A 39 12.00 -6.13 7.39
N GLY A 40 11.05 -6.50 6.53
CA GLY A 40 10.76 -5.75 5.30
C GLY A 40 10.37 -4.31 5.57
N ARG A 41 9.51 -4.06 6.56
CA ARG A 41 9.12 -2.70 6.97
C ARG A 41 10.31 -1.89 7.49
N SER A 42 11.17 -2.49 8.31
CA SER A 42 12.38 -1.82 8.80
C SER A 42 13.29 -1.40 7.64
N TYR A 43 13.48 -2.26 6.65
CA TYR A 43 14.25 -1.90 5.45
C TYR A 43 13.56 -0.82 4.59
N MET A 44 12.22 -0.78 4.54
CA MET A 44 11.47 0.29 3.88
C MET A 44 11.73 1.66 4.52
N GLU A 45 11.74 1.72 5.86
CA GLU A 45 12.03 2.95 6.60
C GLU A 45 13.49 3.42 6.37
N MET A 46 14.41 2.46 6.22
CA MET A 46 15.82 2.72 5.87
C MET A 46 16.02 3.03 4.38
N GLN A 47 14.98 2.98 3.56
CA GLN A 47 15.02 3.14 2.09
C GLN A 47 15.87 2.08 1.37
N GLU A 48 16.11 0.96 2.02
CA GLU A 48 16.82 -0.20 1.48
C GLU A 48 15.84 -1.11 0.70
N TYR A 49 15.29 -0.59 -0.40
CA TYR A 49 14.15 -1.20 -1.11
C TYR A 49 14.43 -2.62 -1.60
N ASN A 50 15.67 -2.93 -2.01
CA ASN A 50 16.02 -4.29 -2.45
C ASN A 50 15.93 -5.28 -1.29
N LYS A 51 16.47 -4.93 -0.12
CA LYS A 51 16.40 -5.78 1.08
C LYS A 51 14.97 -5.89 1.60
N ALA A 52 14.18 -4.80 1.51
CA ALA A 52 12.77 -4.83 1.85
C ALA A 52 12.00 -5.81 0.95
N TYR A 53 12.27 -5.78 -0.36
CA TYR A 53 11.67 -6.71 -1.31
C TYR A 53 11.99 -8.17 -0.98
N ASP A 54 13.27 -8.48 -0.73
CA ASP A 54 13.70 -9.84 -0.39
C ASP A 54 13.02 -10.33 0.90
N ALA A 55 12.91 -9.49 1.93
CA ALA A 55 12.23 -9.82 3.17
C ALA A 55 10.72 -10.03 2.95
N TYR A 56 10.06 -9.18 2.16
CA TYR A 56 8.64 -9.37 1.81
C TYR A 56 8.41 -10.63 0.98
N GLN A 57 9.33 -11.01 0.08
CA GLN A 57 9.25 -12.28 -0.63
C GLN A 57 9.31 -13.48 0.33
N GLN A 58 10.17 -13.42 1.35
CA GLN A 58 10.21 -14.44 2.39
C GLN A 58 8.90 -14.51 3.18
N ALA A 59 8.28 -13.37 3.48
CA ALA A 59 6.98 -13.32 4.13
C ALA A 59 5.86 -13.90 3.24
N VAL A 60 5.82 -13.54 1.94
CA VAL A 60 4.84 -14.05 0.96
C VAL A 60 4.95 -15.57 0.79
N TYR A 61 6.16 -16.10 0.76
CA TYR A 61 6.38 -17.54 0.63
C TYR A 61 5.75 -18.34 1.80
N ARG A 62 5.75 -17.75 2.99
CA ARG A 62 5.19 -18.37 4.20
C ARG A 62 3.68 -18.15 4.34
N ASP A 63 3.21 -16.95 4.09
CA ASP A 63 1.78 -16.62 4.07
C ASP A 63 1.47 -15.53 3.03
N GLY A 64 1.05 -15.96 1.85
CA GLY A 64 0.64 -15.07 0.77
C GLY A 64 -0.81 -14.59 0.86
N LYS A 65 -1.53 -14.90 1.95
CA LYS A 65 -2.95 -14.51 2.14
C LYS A 65 -3.12 -13.26 3.00
N ASN A 66 -2.03 -12.67 3.44
CA ASN A 66 -2.05 -11.50 4.29
C ASN A 66 -2.26 -10.21 3.47
N PRO A 67 -3.38 -9.48 3.65
CA PRO A 67 -3.64 -8.25 2.89
C PRO A 67 -2.67 -7.11 3.24
N ALA A 68 -2.25 -6.97 4.50
CA ALA A 68 -1.32 -5.92 4.91
C ALA A 68 0.05 -6.10 4.24
N LEU A 69 0.53 -7.33 4.09
CA LEU A 69 1.77 -7.64 3.38
C LEU A 69 1.71 -7.18 1.91
N TRP A 70 0.60 -7.47 1.21
CA TRP A 70 0.43 -7.03 -0.17
C TRP A 70 0.27 -5.51 -0.28
N CYS A 71 -0.30 -4.85 0.72
CA CYS A 71 -0.33 -3.39 0.81
C CYS A 71 1.09 -2.82 0.91
N SER A 72 1.94 -3.34 1.81
CA SER A 72 3.32 -2.88 1.97
C SER A 72 4.18 -3.15 0.74
N ILE A 73 3.97 -4.29 0.04
CA ILE A 73 4.59 -4.55 -1.27
C ILE A 73 4.15 -3.51 -2.31
N GLY A 74 2.87 -3.15 -2.32
CA GLY A 74 2.35 -2.08 -3.18
C GLY A 74 3.00 -0.72 -2.91
N ILE A 75 3.21 -0.38 -1.63
CA ILE A 75 3.92 0.84 -1.22
C ILE A 75 5.38 0.79 -1.67
N LEU A 76 6.06 -0.36 -1.54
CA LEU A 76 7.43 -0.53 -2.04
C LEU A 76 7.51 -0.25 -3.54
N TYR A 77 6.65 -0.88 -4.34
CA TYR A 77 6.60 -0.64 -5.79
C TYR A 77 6.28 0.81 -6.13
N PHE A 78 5.39 1.46 -5.37
CA PHE A 78 5.10 2.88 -5.51
C PHE A 78 6.34 3.75 -5.28
N GLN A 79 7.13 3.47 -4.22
CA GLN A 79 8.35 4.22 -3.89
C GLN A 79 9.43 4.11 -4.98
N ILE A 80 9.54 2.96 -5.63
CA ILE A 80 10.48 2.76 -6.75
C ILE A 80 9.87 3.08 -8.12
N MET A 81 8.71 3.77 -8.13
CA MET A 81 7.97 4.22 -9.33
C MET A 81 7.50 3.09 -10.27
N GLN A 82 7.41 1.87 -9.80
CA GLN A 82 6.82 0.74 -10.52
C GLN A 82 5.30 0.71 -10.31
N PHE A 83 4.60 1.69 -10.87
CA PHE A 83 3.19 1.93 -10.60
C PHE A 83 2.26 0.80 -11.07
N HIS A 84 2.63 0.09 -12.12
CA HIS A 84 1.86 -1.08 -12.60
C HIS A 84 1.91 -2.22 -11.58
N ASP A 85 3.08 -2.49 -11.03
CA ASP A 85 3.26 -3.55 -10.02
C ASP A 85 2.64 -3.15 -8.69
N ALA A 86 2.70 -1.85 -8.32
CA ALA A 86 1.98 -1.30 -7.19
C ALA A 86 0.47 -1.52 -7.31
N LEU A 87 -0.12 -1.26 -8.49
CA LEU A 87 -1.53 -1.50 -8.77
C LEU A 87 -1.90 -2.98 -8.61
N GLY A 88 -1.06 -3.88 -9.12
CA GLY A 88 -1.23 -5.32 -8.98
C GLY A 88 -1.24 -5.77 -7.51
N ALA A 89 -0.30 -5.25 -6.72
CA ALA A 89 -0.17 -5.55 -5.29
C ALA A 89 -1.36 -5.01 -4.48
N PHE A 90 -1.76 -3.74 -4.67
CA PHE A 90 -2.96 -3.18 -4.01
C PHE A 90 -4.24 -3.90 -4.40
N SER A 91 -4.41 -4.24 -5.69
CA SER A 91 -5.57 -5.01 -6.16
C SER A 91 -5.63 -6.39 -5.52
N ARG A 92 -4.48 -7.04 -5.30
CA ARG A 92 -4.42 -8.32 -4.59
C ARG A 92 -4.79 -8.15 -3.12
N SER A 93 -4.30 -7.11 -2.47
CA SER A 93 -4.63 -6.77 -1.09
C SER A 93 -6.14 -6.56 -0.91
N ILE A 94 -6.78 -5.80 -1.80
CA ILE A 94 -8.25 -5.57 -1.80
C ILE A 94 -9.02 -6.88 -1.97
N ARG A 95 -8.58 -7.78 -2.87
CA ARG A 95 -9.24 -9.08 -3.05
C ARG A 95 -9.15 -9.97 -1.80
N LEU A 96 -8.10 -9.83 -1.01
CA LEU A 96 -7.95 -10.55 0.25
C LEU A 96 -8.82 -9.95 1.37
N ASN A 97 -8.83 -8.62 1.48
CA ASN A 97 -9.71 -7.91 2.41
C ASN A 97 -10.06 -6.50 1.88
N PRO A 98 -11.30 -6.28 1.41
CA PRO A 98 -11.75 -4.98 0.90
C PRO A 98 -12.15 -3.97 1.99
N TYR A 99 -12.08 -4.34 3.27
CA TYR A 99 -12.54 -3.51 4.39
C TYR A 99 -11.42 -2.75 5.10
N ILE A 100 -10.21 -2.76 4.55
CA ILE A 100 -9.07 -2.02 5.09
C ILE A 100 -8.97 -0.67 4.37
N PRO A 101 -9.25 0.46 5.04
CA PRO A 101 -9.31 1.77 4.39
C PRO A 101 -7.96 2.24 3.84
N GLU A 102 -6.84 1.88 4.49
CA GLU A 102 -5.50 2.26 4.04
C GLU A 102 -5.17 1.71 2.66
N ILE A 103 -5.71 0.55 2.29
CA ILE A 103 -5.45 -0.03 0.96
C ILE A 103 -6.14 0.79 -0.13
N TRP A 104 -7.38 1.20 0.11
CA TRP A 104 -8.12 2.06 -0.79
C TRP A 104 -7.53 3.48 -0.87
N LEU A 105 -7.02 3.99 0.27
CA LEU A 105 -6.29 5.24 0.32
C LEU A 105 -5.05 5.19 -0.59
N ASN A 106 -4.24 4.14 -0.47
CA ASN A 106 -3.03 3.96 -1.27
C ASN A 106 -3.33 3.79 -2.76
N LEU A 107 -4.43 3.10 -3.08
CA LEU A 107 -4.90 2.97 -4.46
C LEU A 107 -5.33 4.33 -5.04
N GLY A 108 -6.06 5.14 -4.27
CA GLY A 108 -6.42 6.50 -4.66
C GLY A 108 -5.20 7.38 -4.91
N ILE A 109 -4.19 7.32 -4.03
CA ILE A 109 -2.92 8.03 -4.18
C ILE A 109 -2.19 7.60 -5.47
N LEU A 110 -2.18 6.28 -5.75
CA LEU A 110 -1.57 5.75 -6.97
C LEU A 110 -2.24 6.32 -8.23
N TYR A 111 -3.58 6.30 -8.30
CA TYR A 111 -4.33 6.83 -9.43
C TYR A 111 -4.13 8.34 -9.61
N GLU A 112 -4.10 9.08 -8.52
CA GLU A 112 -3.82 10.51 -8.52
C GLU A 112 -2.42 10.83 -9.06
N THR A 113 -1.42 10.02 -8.65
CA THR A 113 -0.02 10.17 -9.09
C THR A 113 0.11 9.89 -10.59
N CYS A 114 -0.68 8.99 -11.15
CA CYS A 114 -0.67 8.65 -12.58
C CYS A 114 -1.39 9.68 -13.49
N ASN A 115 -1.81 10.82 -12.99
CA ASN A 115 -2.32 12.03 -13.67
C ASN A 115 -3.54 11.87 -14.60
N ASN A 116 -3.86 10.71 -15.12
CA ASN A 116 -4.96 10.49 -16.08
C ASN A 116 -6.14 9.71 -15.48
N GLN A 117 -6.11 9.44 -14.17
CA GLN A 117 -7.06 8.55 -13.51
C GLN A 117 -7.73 9.22 -12.30
N ILE A 118 -8.09 10.51 -12.45
CA ILE A 118 -8.71 11.28 -11.36
C ILE A 118 -10.08 10.69 -10.98
N SER A 119 -10.86 10.22 -11.94
CA SER A 119 -12.13 9.53 -11.67
C SER A 119 -11.93 8.27 -10.83
N ASP A 120 -10.93 7.44 -11.16
CA ASP A 120 -10.61 6.23 -10.40
C ASP A 120 -10.08 6.56 -8.99
N ALA A 121 -9.33 7.65 -8.85
CA ALA A 121 -8.89 8.15 -7.55
C ALA A 121 -10.08 8.60 -6.69
N ILE A 122 -11.04 9.31 -7.28
CA ILE A 122 -12.28 9.73 -6.61
C ILE A 122 -13.06 8.51 -6.10
N ASP A 123 -13.20 7.47 -6.91
CA ASP A 123 -13.91 6.25 -6.53
C ASP A 123 -13.20 5.49 -5.40
N ALA A 124 -11.86 5.42 -5.46
CA ALA A 124 -11.07 4.83 -4.38
C ALA A 124 -11.22 5.61 -3.05
N TYR A 125 -11.17 6.95 -3.10
CA TYR A 125 -11.37 7.77 -1.89
C TYR A 125 -12.81 7.75 -1.36
N ARG A 126 -13.82 7.61 -2.24
CA ARG A 126 -15.20 7.37 -1.79
C ARG A 126 -15.29 6.09 -0.98
N ARG A 127 -14.56 5.06 -1.40
CA ARG A 127 -14.52 3.82 -0.66
C ARG A 127 -13.88 3.98 0.72
N VAL A 128 -12.83 4.82 0.85
CA VAL A 128 -12.30 5.17 2.18
C VAL A 128 -13.37 5.84 3.04
N MET A 129 -14.13 6.79 2.48
CA MET A 129 -15.21 7.49 3.22
C MET A 129 -16.35 6.58 3.64
N GLU A 130 -16.64 5.50 2.90
CA GLU A 130 -17.63 4.49 3.32
C GLU A 130 -17.12 3.67 4.52
N LEU A 131 -15.81 3.43 4.60
CA LEU A 131 -15.18 2.68 5.68
C LEU A 131 -14.86 3.56 6.90
N GLU A 132 -14.49 4.82 6.65
CA GLU A 132 -14.11 5.83 7.66
C GLU A 132 -14.86 7.16 7.42
N PRO A 133 -16.14 7.28 7.77
CA PRO A 133 -16.94 8.50 7.51
C PRO A 133 -16.41 9.76 8.21
N GLU A 134 -15.70 9.60 9.31
CA GLU A 134 -15.13 10.69 10.11
C GLU A 134 -13.76 11.21 9.59
N ASN A 135 -13.25 10.65 8.50
CA ASN A 135 -11.93 11.02 7.97
C ASN A 135 -11.97 12.37 7.22
N ALA A 136 -11.88 13.47 7.98
CA ALA A 136 -11.96 14.83 7.44
C ALA A 136 -10.88 15.13 6.37
N ALA A 137 -9.69 14.53 6.47
CA ALA A 137 -8.62 14.75 5.51
C ALA A 137 -8.99 14.19 4.13
N ILE A 138 -9.56 12.98 4.10
CA ILE A 138 -10.01 12.35 2.85
C ILE A 138 -11.25 13.05 2.30
N GLN A 139 -12.16 13.49 3.16
CA GLN A 139 -13.32 14.28 2.75
C GLN A 139 -12.89 15.56 2.01
N GLN A 140 -11.95 16.31 2.57
CA GLN A 140 -11.39 17.51 1.93
C GLN A 140 -10.70 17.16 0.59
N ARG A 141 -9.90 16.07 0.56
CA ARG A 141 -9.22 15.64 -0.67
C ARG A 141 -10.21 15.31 -1.76
N LEU A 142 -11.26 14.57 -1.43
CA LEU A 142 -12.33 14.19 -2.35
C LEU A 142 -13.04 15.43 -2.94
N GLN A 143 -13.36 16.43 -2.11
CA GLN A 143 -13.95 17.68 -2.58
C GLN A 143 -13.03 18.42 -3.55
N LEU A 144 -11.72 18.49 -3.27
CA LEU A 144 -10.75 19.13 -4.14
C LEU A 144 -10.68 18.44 -5.51
N LEU A 145 -10.65 17.09 -5.54
CA LEU A 145 -10.60 16.32 -6.78
C LEU A 145 -11.88 16.47 -7.59
N GLN A 146 -13.04 16.39 -6.97
CA GLN A 146 -14.33 16.59 -7.63
C GLN A 146 -14.49 17.97 -8.27
N ASN A 147 -13.92 19.01 -7.65
CA ASN A 147 -13.93 20.36 -8.21
C ASN A 147 -12.88 20.54 -9.33
N ALA A 148 -11.79 19.79 -9.29
CA ALA A 148 -10.71 19.90 -10.26
C ALA A 148 -10.95 19.04 -11.52
N GLU A 149 -11.64 17.91 -11.41
CA GLU A 149 -11.91 16.97 -12.49
C GLU A 149 -12.57 17.63 -13.71
N PRO A 150 -13.67 18.42 -13.59
CA PRO A 150 -14.30 19.07 -14.74
C PRO A 150 -13.42 20.12 -15.40
N LEU A 151 -12.41 20.62 -14.70
CA LEU A 151 -11.49 21.66 -15.15
C LEU A 151 -10.22 21.06 -15.77
N GLY A 152 -10.02 19.76 -15.70
CA GLY A 152 -8.81 19.07 -16.13
C GLY A 152 -7.56 19.54 -15.37
N LYS A 153 -7.71 20.04 -14.13
CA LYS A 153 -6.63 20.58 -13.32
C LYS A 153 -6.07 19.54 -12.36
N ALA A 154 -4.74 19.43 -12.31
CA ALA A 154 -4.07 18.67 -11.27
C ALA A 154 -4.26 19.31 -9.90
N VAL A 155 -4.51 18.49 -8.88
CA VAL A 155 -4.61 18.95 -7.49
C VAL A 155 -3.24 18.76 -6.83
N PRO A 156 -2.61 19.82 -6.29
CA PRO A 156 -1.31 19.72 -5.66
C PRO A 156 -1.38 18.95 -4.33
N ASN A 157 -0.21 18.61 -3.78
CA ASN A 157 -0.06 17.98 -2.47
C ASN A 157 -0.78 16.61 -2.36
N ILE A 158 -0.44 15.70 -3.28
CA ILE A 158 -0.88 14.30 -3.19
C ILE A 158 -0.43 13.72 -1.84
N PRO A 159 -1.31 13.04 -1.09
CA PRO A 159 -0.93 12.39 0.16
C PRO A 159 0.18 11.36 -0.04
N LYS A 160 0.88 11.00 1.03
CA LYS A 160 1.84 9.91 1.00
C LYS A 160 1.14 8.57 1.27
N PRO A 161 1.58 7.47 0.64
CA PRO A 161 1.10 6.14 0.97
C PRO A 161 1.28 5.81 2.45
N LYS A 162 0.33 5.07 3.01
CA LYS A 162 0.26 4.72 4.42
C LYS A 162 0.20 3.22 4.62
N ASP A 163 1.06 2.68 5.46
CA ASP A 163 1.00 1.27 5.86
C ASP A 163 -0.25 0.96 6.68
N VAL A 164 -0.70 -0.28 6.58
CA VAL A 164 -1.74 -0.81 7.45
C VAL A 164 -1.18 -0.88 8.89
N PRO A 165 -1.90 -0.33 9.90
CA PRO A 165 -1.46 -0.39 11.29
C PRO A 165 -1.26 -1.83 11.78
N LEU A 166 -0.24 -2.06 12.63
CA LEU A 166 0.11 -3.40 13.11
C LEU A 166 -0.96 -4.02 14.02
N ASP A 167 -1.70 -3.20 14.73
CA ASP A 167 -2.83 -3.62 15.56
C ASP A 167 -4.02 -4.10 14.71
N SER A 168 -4.25 -3.48 13.57
CA SER A 168 -5.23 -3.94 12.58
C SER A 168 -4.86 -5.29 11.99
N TYR A 169 -3.58 -5.62 11.95
CA TYR A 169 -3.05 -6.88 11.45
C TYR A 169 -3.54 -8.10 12.26
N ALA A 170 -3.58 -7.97 13.58
CA ALA A 170 -4.06 -9.04 14.47
C ALA A 170 -5.57 -9.27 14.33
N THR A 171 -6.34 -8.23 14.03
CA THR A 171 -7.81 -8.30 13.90
C THR A 171 -8.26 -8.79 12.52
N VAL A 172 -7.45 -8.57 11.47
CA VAL A 172 -7.74 -9.00 10.09
C VAL A 172 -7.74 -10.52 9.94
N ASN A 173 -6.98 -11.23 10.77
CA ASN A 173 -6.95 -12.70 10.78
C ASN A 173 -8.11 -13.34 11.58
N VAL A 174 -8.90 -12.55 12.33
CA VAL A 174 -9.91 -13.07 13.26
C VAL A 174 -11.35 -12.83 12.79
N ALA A 175 -11.58 -11.93 11.84
CA ALA A 175 -12.93 -11.55 11.44
C ALA A 175 -13.19 -11.77 9.95
N ALA A 176 -13.62 -13.00 9.62
CA ALA A 176 -14.74 -13.06 8.68
C ALA A 176 -15.97 -12.64 9.50
N PRO A 177 -16.49 -11.41 9.39
CA PRO A 177 -17.67 -11.06 10.15
C PRO A 177 -18.87 -11.73 9.52
N ASP A 178 -19.59 -12.51 10.32
CA ASP A 178 -21.02 -12.73 10.17
C ASP A 178 -21.76 -11.39 10.34
N SER A 179 -21.42 -10.36 9.60
CA SER A 179 -22.17 -9.11 9.59
C SER A 179 -23.05 -9.04 8.35
N PRO A 180 -24.33 -8.66 8.52
CA PRO A 180 -25.31 -8.63 7.43
C PRO A 180 -24.94 -7.72 6.25
N SER A 181 -23.95 -6.85 6.40
CA SER A 181 -23.42 -6.02 5.31
C SER A 181 -22.49 -6.77 4.36
N ALA A 182 -21.92 -7.92 4.79
CA ALA A 182 -21.12 -8.77 3.90
C ALA A 182 -22.00 -9.47 2.83
N ALA A 183 -23.31 -9.62 3.09
CA ALA A 183 -24.24 -10.25 2.16
C ALA A 183 -24.58 -9.36 0.95
N SER A 184 -24.32 -8.06 0.98
CA SER A 184 -24.57 -7.16 -0.16
C SER A 184 -23.37 -7.00 -1.09
N PHE A 185 -22.20 -7.52 -0.72
CA PHE A 185 -21.04 -7.59 -1.60
C PHE A 185 -21.06 -8.91 -2.39
N LYS A 186 -22.12 -9.09 -3.18
CA LYS A 186 -22.09 -10.11 -4.21
C LYS A 186 -21.01 -9.72 -5.21
N ALA A 187 -20.19 -10.70 -5.59
CA ALA A 187 -19.19 -10.65 -6.66
C ALA A 187 -19.79 -10.27 -8.04
N GLU A 188 -20.94 -9.63 -8.07
CA GLU A 188 -21.70 -9.19 -9.24
C GLU A 188 -21.50 -7.73 -9.61
N ASP A 189 -20.78 -6.93 -8.81
CA ASP A 189 -20.25 -5.66 -9.30
C ASP A 189 -19.08 -5.92 -10.25
N LYS A 190 -19.41 -6.61 -11.34
CA LYS A 190 -18.58 -6.97 -12.48
C LYS A 190 -18.09 -5.76 -13.29
N ASN A 191 -18.15 -4.56 -12.75
CA ASN A 191 -17.74 -3.36 -13.45
C ASN A 191 -16.45 -2.73 -12.90
N TRP A 192 -15.79 -3.38 -11.96
CA TRP A 192 -14.41 -3.04 -11.63
C TRP A 192 -13.49 -3.65 -12.70
N LYS A 193 -13.43 -2.99 -13.84
CA LYS A 193 -12.38 -3.23 -14.83
C LYS A 193 -11.17 -2.45 -14.38
N LEU A 194 -10.06 -3.17 -14.10
CA LEU A 194 -8.73 -2.58 -14.22
C LEU A 194 -8.70 -1.78 -15.51
N PRO A 195 -8.31 -0.50 -15.50
CA PRO A 195 -8.19 0.24 -16.75
C PRO A 195 -7.31 -0.57 -17.69
N SER A 196 -7.87 -0.90 -18.86
CA SER A 196 -7.14 -1.61 -19.90
C SER A 196 -5.88 -0.81 -20.21
N SER A 197 -4.72 -1.47 -20.09
CA SER A 197 -3.41 -0.95 -20.40
C SER A 197 -3.37 -0.42 -21.84
N THR A 198 -3.72 0.85 -22.02
CA THR A 198 -3.49 1.56 -23.27
C THR A 198 -2.30 2.50 -23.04
N SER A 199 -1.14 1.97 -23.42
CA SER A 199 0.00 2.70 -23.98
C SER A 199 0.42 4.00 -23.27
N ALA A 200 1.37 3.89 -22.36
CA ALA A 200 2.40 4.91 -22.21
C ALA A 200 3.75 4.22 -22.04
N HIS A 201 4.40 3.95 -23.17
CA HIS A 201 5.82 3.72 -23.20
C HIS A 201 6.52 4.99 -22.76
N HIS A 202 7.07 5.01 -21.54
CA HIS A 202 8.28 5.75 -21.24
C HIS A 202 9.10 4.93 -20.27
N SER A 203 10.08 4.26 -20.84
CA SER A 203 11.04 3.39 -20.21
C SER A 203 11.97 4.18 -19.32
N ALA A 204 11.90 3.93 -18.01
CA ALA A 204 13.08 3.98 -17.17
C ALA A 204 13.17 2.59 -16.52
N GLN A 205 13.83 1.67 -17.23
CA GLN A 205 14.19 0.36 -16.70
C GLN A 205 15.22 0.52 -15.59
N VAL A 206 14.76 0.40 -14.35
CA VAL A 206 15.61 -0.14 -13.29
C VAL A 206 15.18 -1.60 -13.14
N SER A 207 15.81 -2.46 -13.92
CA SER A 207 15.63 -3.91 -13.84
C SER A 207 16.22 -4.40 -12.52
N LEU A 208 15.39 -4.85 -11.60
CA LEU A 208 15.82 -5.74 -10.53
C LEU A 208 16.25 -7.07 -11.17
N PRO A 209 17.42 -7.63 -10.87
CA PRO A 209 17.85 -8.89 -11.43
C PRO A 209 16.93 -10.02 -10.92
N LEU A 210 16.23 -10.66 -11.85
CA LEU A 210 15.63 -11.96 -11.63
C LEU A 210 16.76 -12.98 -11.47
N HIS A 211 17.11 -13.35 -10.26
CA HIS A 211 17.93 -14.51 -10.01
C HIS A 211 17.08 -15.79 -10.17
N LYS A 212 17.56 -16.61 -11.09
CA LYS A 212 17.11 -17.98 -11.32
C LYS A 212 17.41 -18.87 -10.13
#